data_999a0d350b3367db18a075b89e960a4e
#
_entry.id   999a0d350b3367db18a075b89e960a4e
#
_cell.length_a   1.000
_cell.length_b   1.000
_cell.length_c   1.000
_cell.angle_alpha   90.00
_cell.angle_beta   90.00
_cell.angle_gamma   90.00
#
_symmetry.space_group_name_H-M   'P 1'
#
loop_
_entity.id
_entity.type
_entity.pdbx_description
1 polymer ?
#
loop_
_entity_poly.entity_id
_entity_poly.type
_entity_poly.pdbx_seq_one_letter_code
_entity_poly.pdbx_strand_id
1 'polypeptide(L)'
;MATPKSREEFKDYCLRRLGFPVIEINADEDQIQDRIDDAIQHWVDYHYDGLQKLYYVRRLSEEDLENRYLDLSPDVVRDDANNSVNVVGVTRIFPLYDSQATINMFDLRYQLRLNELYDFTSASYVNYTLTMQHLRSLELLFTGEIPIRFQRHTNKLYIDWRWKSSDATTRAVVVVECYASLNPEAYNEIWNDRWLKEYATALIKRTWGNNLKKFSGMQLPGGVMLNGDKIYQEAEDEIKKLEDEMESRYGGVLEFFMG
;
A
#
# COMPACT_ATOMS: atom_id res chain seq x y z
N MET A 1 19.04 15.79 15.37
CA MET A 1 18.94 14.40 14.88
C MET A 1 18.73 14.47 13.39
N ALA A 2 19.49 13.72 12.62
CA ALA A 2 19.29 13.72 11.17
C ALA A 2 18.02 12.92 10.85
N THR A 3 16.96 13.62 10.53
CA THR A 3 15.73 13.04 9.98
C THR A 3 15.87 13.04 8.47
N PRO A 4 16.12 11.90 7.83
CA PRO A 4 16.24 11.85 6.38
C PRO A 4 14.88 12.20 5.73
N LYS A 5 14.94 13.03 4.70
CA LYS A 5 13.77 13.48 3.93
C LYS A 5 13.84 13.13 2.45
N SER A 6 14.97 12.57 2.03
CA SER A 6 15.19 12.14 0.66
C SER A 6 15.90 10.80 0.65
N ARG A 7 15.86 10.13 -0.50
CA ARG A 7 16.53 8.84 -0.72
C ARG A 7 18.06 8.92 -0.47
N GLU A 8 18.69 10.02 -0.86
CA GLU A 8 20.13 10.20 -0.65
C GLU A 8 20.47 10.42 0.82
N GLU A 9 19.70 11.25 1.53
CA GLU A 9 19.87 11.43 2.96
C GLU A 9 19.64 10.14 3.76
N PHE A 10 18.71 9.31 3.30
CA PHE A 10 18.43 8.00 3.87
C PHE A 10 19.60 7.04 3.64
N LYS A 11 20.15 6.96 2.42
CA LYS A 11 21.38 6.21 2.12
C LYS A 11 22.51 6.61 3.04
N ASP A 12 22.77 7.92 3.12
CA ASP A 12 23.84 8.45 3.98
C ASP A 12 23.60 8.15 5.46
N TYR A 13 22.36 8.14 5.91
CA TYR A 13 22.01 7.74 7.26
C TYR A 13 22.36 6.27 7.51
N CYS A 14 21.98 5.37 6.63
CA CYS A 14 22.29 3.94 6.73
C CYS A 14 23.80 3.68 6.74
N LEU A 15 24.54 4.34 5.86
CA LEU A 15 25.98 4.22 5.79
C LEU A 15 26.68 4.77 7.05
N ARG A 16 26.23 5.92 7.58
CA ARG A 16 26.76 6.46 8.85
C ARG A 16 26.50 5.52 10.02
N ARG A 17 25.38 4.84 10.04
CA ARG A 17 25.06 3.85 11.07
C ARG A 17 25.99 2.64 11.01
N LEU A 18 26.48 2.28 9.83
CA LEU A 18 27.48 1.23 9.63
C LEU A 18 28.92 1.68 9.90
N GLY A 19 29.14 2.98 10.12
CA GLY A 19 30.45 3.54 10.48
C GLY A 19 31.12 4.40 9.42
N PHE A 20 30.48 4.61 8.28
CA PHE A 20 30.99 5.54 7.26
C PHE A 20 31.04 6.99 7.81
N PRO A 21 32.04 7.81 7.49
CA PRO A 21 33.22 7.57 6.64
C PRO A 21 34.45 6.99 7.36
N VAL A 22 34.36 6.70 8.65
CA VAL A 22 35.49 6.19 9.45
C VAL A 22 35.88 4.78 8.99
N ILE A 23 34.88 3.96 8.66
CA ILE A 23 35.04 2.61 8.12
C ILE A 23 34.62 2.65 6.68
N GLU A 24 35.46 2.15 5.78
CA GLU A 24 35.14 1.97 4.38
C GLU A 24 34.18 0.77 4.23
N ILE A 25 33.01 1.02 3.62
CA ILE A 25 32.01 -0.01 3.38
C ILE A 25 32.19 -0.48 1.94
N ASN A 26 32.65 -1.74 1.77
CA ASN A 26 32.91 -2.34 0.47
C ASN A 26 31.59 -2.83 -0.19
N ALA A 27 30.70 -1.90 -0.51
CA ALA A 27 29.49 -2.11 -1.30
C ALA A 27 29.42 -1.02 -2.36
N ASP A 28 29.07 -1.43 -3.57
CA ASP A 28 28.85 -0.50 -4.67
C ASP A 28 27.57 0.30 -4.47
N GLU A 29 27.51 1.48 -5.08
CA GLU A 29 26.36 2.37 -4.93
C GLU A 29 25.08 1.73 -5.44
N ASP A 30 25.14 1.05 -6.58
CA ASP A 30 24.00 0.33 -7.15
C ASP A 30 23.51 -0.79 -6.23
N GLN A 31 24.45 -1.52 -5.59
CA GLN A 31 24.09 -2.54 -4.60
C GLN A 31 23.36 -1.95 -3.38
N ILE A 32 23.77 -0.75 -2.95
CA ILE A 32 23.12 -0.07 -1.84
C ILE A 32 21.72 0.39 -2.22
N GLN A 33 21.56 0.94 -3.44
CA GLN A 33 20.25 1.37 -3.95
C GLN A 33 19.29 0.19 -4.08
N ASP A 34 19.74 -0.95 -4.61
CA ASP A 34 18.93 -2.17 -4.69
C ASP A 34 18.45 -2.64 -3.32
N ARG A 35 19.31 -2.54 -2.28
CA ARG A 35 18.90 -2.93 -0.90
C ARG A 35 17.90 -1.95 -0.31
N ILE A 36 17.98 -0.67 -0.66
CA ILE A 36 16.98 0.32 -0.26
C ILE A 36 15.65 0.02 -0.93
N ASP A 37 15.65 -0.34 -2.22
CA ASP A 37 14.43 -0.70 -2.95
C ASP A 37 13.78 -1.97 -2.40
N ASP A 38 14.58 -3.01 -2.08
CA ASP A 38 14.10 -4.21 -1.41
C ASP A 38 13.45 -3.87 -0.04
N ALA A 39 14.08 -2.96 0.72
CA ALA A 39 13.55 -2.54 2.01
C ALA A 39 12.21 -1.80 1.88
N ILE A 40 12.10 -0.90 0.90
CA ILE A 40 10.85 -0.17 0.61
C ILE A 40 9.77 -1.15 0.19
N GLN A 41 10.10 -2.10 -0.71
CA GLN A 41 9.13 -3.09 -1.17
C GLN A 41 8.61 -3.93 -0.01
N HIS A 42 9.48 -4.40 0.86
CA HIS A 42 9.09 -5.17 2.04
C HIS A 42 8.22 -4.34 2.99
N TRP A 43 8.58 -3.07 3.21
CA TRP A 43 7.81 -2.15 4.05
C TRP A 43 6.41 -1.92 3.47
N VAL A 44 6.28 -1.69 2.16
CA VAL A 44 4.98 -1.52 1.49
C VAL A 44 4.12 -2.78 1.57
N ASP A 45 4.73 -3.96 1.47
CA ASP A 45 3.99 -5.22 1.43
C ASP A 45 3.50 -5.67 2.82
N TYR A 46 4.20 -5.32 3.91
CA TYR A 46 3.92 -5.85 5.25
C TYR A 46 3.59 -4.80 6.33
N HIS A 47 3.99 -3.55 6.16
CA HIS A 47 3.72 -2.52 7.16
C HIS A 47 2.30 -1.95 7.01
N TYR A 48 1.58 -1.80 8.14
CA TYR A 48 0.20 -1.29 8.12
C TYR A 48 0.06 0.12 7.49
N ASP A 49 1.11 0.96 7.61
CA ASP A 49 1.16 2.29 6.99
C ASP A 49 1.73 2.27 5.55
N GLY A 50 2.06 1.09 4.99
CA GLY A 50 2.58 0.95 3.63
C GLY A 50 1.53 1.19 2.55
N LEU A 51 0.25 1.06 2.91
CA LEU A 51 -0.89 1.17 2.00
C LEU A 51 -1.85 2.26 2.49
N GLN A 52 -2.38 3.02 1.56
CA GLN A 52 -3.48 3.94 1.81
C GLN A 52 -4.75 3.49 1.10
N LYS A 53 -5.88 3.71 1.75
CA LYS A 53 -7.19 3.50 1.14
C LYS A 53 -7.55 4.71 0.30
N LEU A 54 -7.83 4.48 -0.99
CA LEU A 54 -8.15 5.53 -1.95
C LEU A 54 -9.50 5.26 -2.60
N TYR A 55 -10.28 6.32 -2.81
CA TYR A 55 -11.51 6.30 -3.59
C TYR A 55 -11.26 7.02 -4.92
N TYR A 56 -10.97 6.24 -5.95
CA TYR A 56 -10.71 6.77 -7.29
C TYR A 56 -12.01 6.93 -8.07
N VAL A 57 -12.26 8.16 -8.50
CA VAL A 57 -13.46 8.51 -9.27
C VAL A 57 -13.10 8.58 -10.75
N ARG A 58 -13.74 7.73 -11.57
CA ARG A 58 -13.54 7.71 -13.01
C ARG A 58 -14.87 7.86 -13.74
N ARG A 59 -14.88 8.77 -14.72
CA ARG A 59 -15.98 8.82 -15.70
C ARG A 59 -15.64 7.86 -16.83
N LEU A 60 -16.57 6.95 -17.14
CA LEU A 60 -16.37 5.94 -18.19
C LEU A 60 -16.25 6.63 -19.55
N SER A 61 -15.21 6.27 -20.30
CA SER A 61 -15.00 6.66 -21.68
C SER A 61 -15.55 5.60 -22.66
N GLU A 62 -15.67 5.95 -23.93
CA GLU A 62 -16.04 5.01 -24.98
C GLU A 62 -15.03 3.86 -25.10
N GLU A 63 -13.74 4.17 -24.91
CA GLU A 63 -12.67 3.17 -24.90
C GLU A 63 -12.82 2.17 -23.75
N ASP A 64 -13.21 2.64 -22.54
CA ASP A 64 -13.46 1.76 -21.40
C ASP A 64 -14.62 0.79 -21.68
N LEU A 65 -15.65 1.28 -22.40
CA LEU A 65 -16.81 0.46 -22.79
C LEU A 65 -16.47 -0.59 -23.86
N GLU A 66 -15.60 -0.26 -24.80
CA GLU A 66 -15.14 -1.20 -25.82
C GLU A 66 -14.21 -2.26 -25.25
N ASN A 67 -13.27 -1.83 -24.44
CA ASN A 67 -12.27 -2.69 -23.84
C ASN A 67 -12.80 -3.57 -22.68
N ARG A 68 -13.89 -3.15 -22.04
CA ARG A 68 -14.52 -3.81 -20.88
C ARG A 68 -13.62 -3.98 -19.67
N TYR A 69 -12.64 -3.13 -19.52
CA TYR A 69 -11.80 -3.01 -18.34
C TYR A 69 -11.46 -1.55 -18.08
N LEU A 70 -11.16 -1.24 -16.83
CA LEU A 70 -10.59 0.06 -16.44
C LEU A 70 -9.08 -0.09 -16.26
N ASP A 71 -8.34 0.84 -16.82
CA ASP A 71 -6.90 0.95 -16.59
C ASP A 71 -6.67 1.73 -15.28
N LEU A 72 -5.98 1.09 -14.35
CA LEU A 72 -5.57 1.64 -13.06
C LEU A 72 -4.05 1.79 -12.97
N SER A 73 -3.40 2.03 -14.08
CA SER A 73 -1.95 2.28 -14.10
C SER A 73 -1.58 3.53 -13.28
N PRO A 74 -0.34 3.62 -12.78
CA PRO A 74 0.13 4.77 -11.99
C PRO A 74 0.07 6.11 -12.75
N ASP A 75 0.05 6.05 -14.09
CA ASP A 75 -0.11 7.24 -14.94
C ASP A 75 -1.54 7.79 -14.92
N VAL A 76 -2.52 6.94 -14.64
CA VAL A 76 -3.94 7.27 -14.69
C VAL A 76 -4.49 7.57 -13.31
N VAL A 77 -4.12 6.76 -12.31
CA VAL A 77 -4.62 6.93 -10.94
C VAL A 77 -3.74 7.90 -10.17
N ARG A 78 -4.39 8.90 -9.58
CA ARG A 78 -3.73 9.91 -8.76
C ARG A 78 -4.42 10.02 -7.42
N ASP A 79 -3.64 10.36 -6.40
CA ASP A 79 -4.17 10.66 -5.07
C ASP A 79 -4.75 12.10 -5.00
N ASP A 80 -5.30 12.46 -3.84
CA ASP A 80 -5.86 13.79 -3.61
C ASP A 80 -4.83 14.92 -3.75
N ALA A 81 -3.54 14.60 -3.59
CA ALA A 81 -2.42 15.52 -3.79
C ALA A 81 -1.88 15.52 -5.24
N ASN A 82 -2.57 14.81 -6.16
CA ASN A 82 -2.20 14.66 -7.57
C ASN A 82 -0.88 13.92 -7.84
N ASN A 83 -0.40 13.12 -6.88
CA ASN A 83 0.73 12.23 -7.07
C ASN A 83 0.28 10.95 -7.77
N SER A 84 1.16 10.38 -8.60
CA SER A 84 0.93 9.06 -9.20
C SER A 84 0.98 7.98 -8.11
N VAL A 85 -0.01 7.09 -8.10
CA VAL A 85 -0.09 6.02 -7.10
C VAL A 85 -0.22 4.66 -7.77
N ASN A 86 0.45 3.67 -7.21
CA ASN A 86 0.36 2.30 -7.69
C ASN A 86 -0.72 1.55 -6.90
N VAL A 87 -1.76 1.10 -7.60
CA VAL A 87 -2.86 0.33 -7.01
C VAL A 87 -2.42 -1.09 -6.74
N VAL A 88 -2.48 -1.50 -5.49
CA VAL A 88 -2.12 -2.85 -5.03
C VAL A 88 -3.32 -3.80 -5.06
N GLY A 89 -4.49 -3.29 -4.73
CA GLY A 89 -5.72 -4.09 -4.70
C GLY A 89 -6.97 -3.23 -4.82
N VAL A 90 -8.03 -3.81 -5.35
CA VAL A 90 -9.35 -3.18 -5.45
C VAL A 90 -10.33 -3.97 -4.61
N THR A 91 -11.03 -3.28 -3.72
CA THR A 91 -11.97 -3.90 -2.78
C THR A 91 -13.38 -3.89 -3.34
N ARG A 92 -13.84 -2.72 -3.83
CA ARG A 92 -15.23 -2.54 -4.20
C ARG A 92 -15.40 -1.46 -5.28
N ILE A 93 -16.49 -1.55 -6.02
CA ILE A 93 -16.88 -0.53 -7.00
C ILE A 93 -18.27 -0.01 -6.65
N PHE A 94 -18.40 1.31 -6.76
CA PHE A 94 -19.68 2.00 -6.61
C PHE A 94 -20.03 2.68 -7.93
N PRO A 95 -20.98 2.16 -8.71
CA PRO A 95 -21.47 2.85 -9.90
C PRO A 95 -22.34 4.03 -9.45
N LEU A 96 -21.95 5.23 -9.87
CA LEU A 96 -22.76 6.42 -9.71
C LEU A 96 -23.34 6.76 -11.07
N TYR A 97 -24.61 6.54 -11.22
CA TYR A 97 -25.32 6.99 -12.42
C TYR A 97 -25.45 8.51 -12.37
N ASP A 98 -24.90 9.20 -13.38
CA ASP A 98 -25.13 10.63 -13.58
C ASP A 98 -26.57 10.86 -14.11
N SER A 99 -27.53 10.36 -13.37
CA SER A 99 -28.88 10.83 -13.58
C SER A 99 -28.96 12.21 -12.94
N GLN A 100 -29.12 13.24 -13.74
CA GLN A 100 -29.68 14.52 -13.29
C GLN A 100 -31.11 14.32 -12.69
N ALA A 101 -31.54 13.11 -12.62
CA ALA A 101 -32.73 12.71 -11.94
C ALA A 101 -32.47 12.78 -10.45
N THR A 102 -32.67 13.99 -9.94
CA THR A 102 -33.29 14.12 -8.64
C THR A 102 -32.57 13.28 -7.58
N ILE A 103 -31.77 13.94 -6.77
CA ILE A 103 -31.71 13.56 -5.38
C ILE A 103 -33.16 13.55 -4.92
N ASN A 104 -33.85 12.48 -5.23
CA ASN A 104 -35.21 12.30 -4.79
C ASN A 104 -35.13 12.18 -3.29
N MET A 105 -35.63 13.17 -2.57
CA MET A 105 -35.83 13.08 -1.12
C MET A 105 -36.60 11.81 -0.72
N PHE A 106 -37.17 11.11 -1.71
CA PHE A 106 -37.91 9.85 -1.60
C PHE A 106 -37.04 8.63 -2.01
N ASP A 107 -35.77 8.81 -2.36
CA ASP A 107 -34.90 7.66 -2.57
C ASP A 107 -34.73 6.93 -1.23
N LEU A 108 -35.06 5.65 -1.24
CA LEU A 108 -34.97 4.77 -0.07
C LEU A 108 -33.59 4.87 0.59
N ARG A 109 -32.51 4.96 -0.21
CA ARG A 109 -31.14 5.13 0.27
C ARG A 109 -30.91 6.45 1.02
N TYR A 110 -31.48 7.54 0.53
CA TYR A 110 -31.40 8.84 1.19
C TYR A 110 -32.15 8.85 2.52
N GLN A 111 -33.33 8.25 2.53
CA GLN A 111 -34.15 8.11 3.74
C GLN A 111 -33.48 7.22 4.79
N LEU A 112 -32.83 6.13 4.37
CA LEU A 112 -32.08 5.26 5.27
C LEU A 112 -30.89 5.97 5.89
N ARG A 113 -30.15 6.77 5.12
CA ARG A 113 -29.03 7.59 5.62
C ARG A 113 -29.50 8.70 6.56
N LEU A 114 -30.64 9.30 6.32
CA LEU A 114 -31.25 10.27 7.24
C LEU A 114 -31.67 9.62 8.56
N ASN A 115 -32.24 8.42 8.52
CA ASN A 115 -32.59 7.67 9.74
C ASN A 115 -31.35 7.33 10.55
N GLU A 116 -30.24 6.94 9.94
CA GLU A 116 -28.96 6.73 10.65
C GLU A 116 -28.50 7.97 11.39
N LEU A 117 -28.71 9.16 10.83
CA LEU A 117 -28.32 10.43 11.47
C LEU A 117 -29.24 10.85 12.63
N TYR A 118 -30.52 10.47 12.60
CA TYR A 118 -31.50 10.86 13.64
C TYR A 118 -31.60 9.88 14.80
N ASP A 119 -31.17 8.64 14.65
CA ASP A 119 -31.38 7.56 15.62
C ASP A 119 -30.30 7.49 16.73
N PHE A 120 -29.41 8.47 16.78
CA PHE A 120 -28.36 8.53 17.81
C PHE A 120 -28.89 8.81 19.23
N THR A 121 -30.18 9.11 19.40
CA THR A 121 -30.69 9.63 20.68
C THR A 121 -31.40 8.62 21.58
N SER A 122 -31.70 7.40 21.16
CA SER A 122 -32.53 6.51 21.99
C SER A 122 -32.30 5.02 21.81
N ALA A 123 -31.13 4.60 21.39
CA ALA A 123 -31.10 3.24 20.88
C ALA A 123 -30.54 2.22 21.86
N SER A 124 -31.34 1.23 22.07
CA SER A 124 -30.83 -0.11 22.38
C SER A 124 -29.90 -0.54 21.23
N TYR A 125 -28.63 -0.80 21.55
CA TYR A 125 -27.61 -1.33 20.61
C TYR A 125 -28.11 -2.51 19.78
N VAL A 126 -29.00 -3.32 20.35
CA VAL A 126 -29.64 -4.45 19.67
C VAL A 126 -30.53 -4.01 18.51
N ASN A 127 -31.31 -2.96 18.67
CA ASN A 127 -32.17 -2.45 17.60
C ASN A 127 -31.36 -1.85 16.46
N TYR A 128 -30.25 -1.16 16.79
CA TYR A 128 -29.30 -0.66 15.80
C TYR A 128 -28.70 -1.78 14.97
N THR A 129 -28.16 -2.82 15.59
CA THR A 129 -27.56 -3.95 14.88
C THR A 129 -28.54 -4.71 14.01
N LEU A 130 -29.78 -4.90 14.48
CA LEU A 130 -30.85 -5.52 13.70
C LEU A 130 -31.23 -4.67 12.49
N THR A 131 -31.34 -3.35 12.67
CA THR A 131 -31.63 -2.42 11.58
C THR A 131 -30.51 -2.44 10.54
N MET A 132 -29.25 -2.40 10.97
CA MET A 132 -28.11 -2.46 10.05
C MET A 132 -28.01 -3.79 9.31
N GLN A 133 -28.30 -4.91 9.94
CA GLN A 133 -28.36 -6.23 9.28
C GLN A 133 -29.50 -6.26 8.25
N HIS A 134 -30.66 -5.70 8.57
CA HIS A 134 -31.78 -5.64 7.65
C HIS A 134 -31.46 -4.75 6.45
N LEU A 135 -30.83 -3.59 6.66
CA LEU A 135 -30.37 -2.70 5.61
C LEU A 135 -29.37 -3.37 4.66
N ARG A 136 -28.39 -4.10 5.23
CA ARG A 136 -27.44 -4.88 4.43
C ARG A 136 -28.13 -5.98 3.61
N SER A 137 -29.11 -6.65 4.18
CA SER A 137 -29.88 -7.66 3.47
C SER A 137 -30.67 -7.04 2.31
N LEU A 138 -31.25 -5.87 2.51
CA LEU A 138 -31.94 -5.12 1.45
C LEU A 138 -30.95 -4.62 0.39
N GLU A 139 -29.79 -4.11 0.77
CA GLU A 139 -28.75 -3.66 -0.14
C GLU A 139 -28.25 -4.82 -1.02
N LEU A 140 -28.03 -6.00 -0.43
CA LEU A 140 -27.65 -7.21 -1.14
C LEU A 140 -28.73 -7.66 -2.14
N LEU A 141 -30.00 -7.50 -1.79
CA LEU A 141 -31.15 -7.93 -2.60
C LEU A 141 -31.42 -6.98 -3.76
N PHE A 142 -31.23 -5.66 -3.56
CA PHE A 142 -31.58 -4.64 -4.55
C PHE A 142 -30.42 -4.10 -5.37
N THR A 143 -29.20 -4.13 -4.82
CA THR A 143 -28.04 -3.55 -5.52
C THR A 143 -27.07 -4.62 -5.99
N GLY A 144 -26.94 -5.72 -5.26
CA GLY A 144 -25.92 -6.75 -5.52
C GLY A 144 -24.50 -6.20 -5.48
N GLU A 145 -23.55 -7.01 -5.10
CA GLU A 145 -22.14 -6.65 -5.32
C GLU A 145 -21.79 -6.93 -6.78
N ILE A 146 -21.18 -5.96 -7.44
CA ILE A 146 -20.71 -6.14 -8.81
C ILE A 146 -19.42 -6.95 -8.73
N PRO A 147 -19.37 -8.15 -9.36
CA PRO A 147 -18.15 -8.94 -9.36
C PRO A 147 -17.03 -8.20 -10.09
N ILE A 148 -15.87 -8.14 -9.46
CA ILE A 148 -14.67 -7.49 -9.99
C ILE A 148 -13.49 -8.45 -10.00
N ARG A 149 -12.60 -8.24 -10.96
CA ARG A 149 -11.32 -8.96 -11.05
C ARG A 149 -10.22 -7.95 -11.35
N PHE A 150 -9.32 -7.77 -10.39
CA PHE A 150 -8.17 -6.89 -10.55
C PHE A 150 -6.89 -7.72 -10.68
N GLN A 151 -6.01 -7.30 -11.56
CA GLN A 151 -4.72 -7.93 -11.78
C GLN A 151 -3.60 -6.90 -11.63
N ARG A 152 -2.87 -6.97 -10.51
CA ARG A 152 -1.83 -6.00 -10.12
C ARG A 152 -0.76 -5.82 -11.20
N HIS A 153 -0.32 -6.90 -11.86
CA HIS A 153 0.77 -6.81 -12.85
C HIS A 153 0.38 -6.18 -14.19
N THR A 154 -0.89 -6.18 -14.51
CA THR A 154 -1.42 -5.55 -15.73
C THR A 154 -2.14 -4.25 -15.47
N ASN A 155 -2.36 -3.90 -14.18
CA ASN A 155 -3.12 -2.74 -13.72
C ASN A 155 -4.54 -2.66 -14.31
N LYS A 156 -5.10 -3.81 -14.71
CA LYS A 156 -6.41 -3.88 -15.35
C LYS A 156 -7.47 -4.37 -14.38
N LEU A 157 -8.54 -3.61 -14.30
CA LEU A 157 -9.72 -3.92 -13.51
C LEU A 157 -10.83 -4.35 -14.44
N TYR A 158 -11.17 -5.63 -14.40
CA TYR A 158 -12.32 -6.19 -15.14
C TYR A 158 -13.54 -6.13 -14.24
N ILE A 159 -14.63 -5.64 -14.83
CA ILE A 159 -15.92 -5.50 -14.15
C ILE A 159 -16.92 -6.39 -14.89
N ASP A 160 -17.56 -7.32 -14.17
CA ASP A 160 -18.63 -8.15 -14.72
C ASP A 160 -19.94 -7.37 -14.75
N TRP A 161 -20.01 -6.46 -15.70
CA TRP A 161 -21.12 -5.54 -15.90
C TRP A 161 -21.75 -5.72 -17.28
N ARG A 162 -23.01 -5.32 -17.43
CA ARG A 162 -23.68 -5.30 -18.74
C ARG A 162 -23.27 -4.05 -19.52
N TRP A 163 -22.08 -4.06 -20.10
CA TRP A 163 -21.46 -2.93 -20.79
C TRP A 163 -22.30 -2.34 -21.95
N LYS A 164 -23.28 -3.08 -22.49
CA LYS A 164 -24.15 -2.65 -23.59
C LYS A 164 -25.54 -2.18 -23.15
N SER A 165 -25.81 -2.13 -21.85
CA SER A 165 -27.13 -1.69 -21.36
C SER A 165 -27.11 -0.16 -21.13
N SER A 166 -28.31 0.40 -20.93
CA SER A 166 -28.48 1.81 -20.57
C SER A 166 -27.71 2.21 -19.29
N ASP A 167 -27.27 1.22 -18.52
CA ASP A 167 -26.58 1.39 -17.25
C ASP A 167 -25.09 1.74 -17.42
N ALA A 168 -24.48 1.30 -18.54
CA ALA A 168 -23.11 1.61 -18.90
C ALA A 168 -23.05 2.68 -20.00
N THR A 169 -23.65 3.81 -19.75
CA THR A 169 -23.55 4.95 -20.68
C THR A 169 -22.24 5.70 -20.42
N THR A 170 -21.73 6.41 -21.44
CA THR A 170 -20.57 7.30 -21.35
C THR A 170 -20.68 8.39 -20.28
N ARG A 171 -21.82 8.49 -19.61
CA ARG A 171 -22.06 9.40 -18.48
C ARG A 171 -21.96 8.74 -17.12
N ALA A 172 -21.82 7.42 -17.06
CA ALA A 172 -21.71 6.72 -15.79
C ALA A 172 -20.36 7.07 -15.13
N VAL A 173 -20.42 7.48 -13.89
CA VAL A 173 -19.26 7.67 -13.03
C VAL A 173 -19.12 6.43 -12.17
N VAL A 174 -17.91 5.93 -12.08
CA VAL A 174 -17.57 4.78 -11.26
C VAL A 174 -16.60 5.25 -10.18
N VAL A 175 -16.90 4.92 -8.93
CA VAL A 175 -15.97 5.10 -7.81
C VAL A 175 -15.36 3.75 -7.48
N VAL A 176 -14.06 3.67 -7.59
CA VAL A 176 -13.29 2.46 -7.28
C VAL A 176 -12.65 2.64 -5.91
N GLU A 177 -13.03 1.77 -4.97
CA GLU A 177 -12.39 1.67 -3.66
C GLU A 177 -11.18 0.77 -3.78
N CYS A 178 -9.99 1.32 -3.60
CA CYS A 178 -8.75 0.59 -3.79
C CYS A 178 -7.72 0.91 -2.70
N TYR A 179 -6.76 0.02 -2.57
CA TYR A 179 -5.56 0.22 -1.78
C TYR A 179 -4.41 0.58 -2.71
N ALA A 180 -3.75 1.68 -2.42
CA ALA A 180 -2.62 2.18 -3.17
C ALA A 180 -1.36 2.19 -2.30
N SER A 181 -0.22 1.85 -2.89
CA SER A 181 1.06 1.93 -2.20
C SER A 181 1.49 3.39 -2.03
N LEU A 182 2.02 3.70 -0.86
CA LEU A 182 2.62 5.00 -0.60
C LEU A 182 3.96 5.11 -1.33
N ASN A 183 4.13 6.18 -2.10
CA ASN A 183 5.39 6.47 -2.77
C ASN A 183 6.29 7.31 -1.85
N PRO A 184 7.48 6.82 -1.45
CA PRO A 184 8.40 7.57 -0.60
C PRO A 184 8.88 8.90 -1.19
N GLU A 185 8.87 9.04 -2.52
CA GLU A 185 9.23 10.29 -3.18
C GLU A 185 8.18 11.38 -3.00
N ALA A 186 6.90 10.99 -2.90
CA ALA A 186 5.80 11.90 -2.65
C ALA A 186 5.65 12.23 -1.15
N TYR A 187 5.90 11.23 -0.30
CA TYR A 187 5.73 11.32 1.15
C TYR A 187 7.07 11.18 1.88
N ASN A 188 7.78 12.28 2.01
CA ASN A 188 9.15 12.31 2.56
C ASN A 188 9.28 11.80 4.01
N GLU A 189 8.18 11.75 4.76
CA GLU A 189 8.16 11.26 6.14
C GLU A 189 8.44 9.75 6.24
N ILE A 190 8.19 8.99 5.17
CA ILE A 190 8.47 7.56 5.10
C ILE A 190 9.95 7.28 5.31
N TRP A 191 10.83 8.15 4.79
CA TRP A 191 12.28 8.01 4.96
C TRP A 191 12.73 8.08 6.42
N ASN A 192 11.92 8.66 7.29
CA ASN A 192 12.21 8.74 8.72
C ASN A 192 11.61 7.58 9.53
N ASP A 193 10.93 6.64 8.89
CA ASP A 193 10.39 5.47 9.58
C ASP A 193 11.50 4.68 10.28
N ARG A 194 11.21 4.25 11.51
CA ARG A 194 12.20 3.59 12.36
C ARG A 194 12.56 2.21 11.83
N TRP A 195 11.53 1.43 11.53
CA TRP A 195 11.73 0.06 11.09
C TRP A 195 12.44 0.02 9.73
N LEU A 196 12.02 0.88 8.79
CA LEU A 196 12.63 0.99 7.46
C LEU A 196 14.12 1.33 7.54
N LYS A 197 14.51 2.27 8.42
CA LYS A 197 15.92 2.63 8.64
C LYS A 197 16.75 1.46 9.18
N GLU A 198 16.18 0.70 10.11
CA GLU A 198 16.86 -0.45 10.71
C GLU A 198 17.00 -1.59 9.71
N TYR A 199 15.94 -1.87 8.97
CA TYR A 199 15.90 -2.95 7.99
C TYR A 199 16.82 -2.70 6.79
N ALA A 200 16.76 -1.51 6.18
CA ALA A 200 17.65 -1.13 5.09
C ALA A 200 19.13 -1.17 5.53
N THR A 201 19.44 -0.71 6.75
CA THR A 201 20.80 -0.80 7.29
C THR A 201 21.27 -2.24 7.42
N ALA A 202 20.42 -3.15 7.90
CA ALA A 202 20.73 -4.58 8.03
C ALA A 202 20.93 -5.25 6.67
N LEU A 203 20.13 -4.91 5.65
CA LEU A 203 20.29 -5.40 4.28
C LEU A 203 21.63 -4.94 3.66
N ILE A 204 22.00 -3.67 3.86
CA ILE A 204 23.29 -3.14 3.40
C ILE A 204 24.45 -3.82 4.14
N LYS A 205 24.32 -4.03 5.45
CA LYS A 205 25.32 -4.77 6.27
C LYS A 205 25.50 -6.20 5.77
N ARG A 206 24.40 -6.89 5.40
CA ARG A 206 24.43 -8.23 4.81
C ARG A 206 25.20 -8.25 3.49
N THR A 207 24.95 -7.29 2.61
CA THR A 207 25.64 -7.16 1.31
C THR A 207 27.13 -6.89 1.53
N TRP A 208 27.49 -6.00 2.44
CA TRP A 208 28.87 -5.74 2.82
C TRP A 208 29.56 -6.99 3.37
N GLY A 209 28.93 -7.73 4.30
CA GLY A 209 29.43 -8.99 4.81
C GLY A 209 29.65 -10.03 3.71
N ASN A 210 28.71 -10.14 2.76
CA ASN A 210 28.81 -11.06 1.63
C ASN A 210 29.98 -10.72 0.68
N ASN A 211 30.21 -9.43 0.43
CA ASN A 211 31.37 -8.99 -0.37
C ASN A 211 32.69 -9.30 0.35
N LEU A 212 32.75 -9.16 1.67
CA LEU A 212 33.95 -9.47 2.46
C LEU A 212 34.20 -10.98 2.63
N LYS A 213 33.18 -11.84 2.50
CA LYS A 213 33.30 -13.29 2.58
C LYS A 213 34.31 -13.85 1.57
N LYS A 214 34.47 -13.22 0.41
CA LYS A 214 35.46 -13.62 -0.62
C LYS A 214 36.89 -13.53 -0.11
N PHE A 215 37.13 -12.72 0.91
CA PHE A 215 38.43 -12.50 1.51
C PHE A 215 38.60 -13.22 2.87
N SER A 216 37.65 -14.10 3.19
CA SER A 216 37.69 -14.90 4.43
C SER A 216 38.95 -15.76 4.44
N GLY A 217 39.75 -15.63 5.52
CA GLY A 217 41.00 -16.31 5.67
C GLY A 217 42.25 -15.58 5.12
N MET A 218 42.10 -14.44 4.45
CA MET A 218 43.24 -13.62 4.08
C MET A 218 43.75 -12.81 5.31
N GLN A 219 45.03 -13.00 5.63
CA GLN A 219 45.68 -12.17 6.63
C GLN A 219 46.23 -10.89 6.01
N LEU A 220 45.74 -9.76 6.48
CA LEU A 220 46.34 -8.46 6.13
C LEU A 220 47.72 -8.28 6.77
N PRO A 221 48.57 -7.45 6.16
CA PRO A 221 49.83 -7.06 6.82
C PRO A 221 49.55 -6.50 8.21
N GLY A 222 50.08 -7.16 9.26
CA GLY A 222 49.82 -6.82 10.65
C GLY A 222 48.96 -7.85 11.41
N GLY A 223 48.60 -8.98 10.79
CA GLY A 223 47.89 -10.09 11.45
C GLY A 223 46.37 -9.88 11.63
N VAL A 224 45.80 -8.83 11.04
CA VAL A 224 44.36 -8.55 11.07
C VAL A 224 43.64 -9.48 10.09
N MET A 225 42.65 -10.23 10.57
CA MET A 225 41.80 -11.07 9.74
C MET A 225 40.50 -10.33 9.44
N LEU A 226 40.11 -10.30 8.17
CA LEU A 226 38.80 -9.81 7.77
C LEU A 226 37.74 -10.87 8.09
N ASN A 227 36.80 -10.53 8.94
CA ASN A 227 35.78 -11.46 9.45
C ASN A 227 34.42 -11.21 8.78
N GLY A 228 34.38 -11.35 7.45
CA GLY A 228 33.16 -11.14 6.64
C GLY A 228 32.01 -12.07 7.02
N ASP A 229 32.32 -13.31 7.41
CA ASP A 229 31.33 -14.31 7.84
C ASP A 229 30.57 -13.87 9.09
N LYS A 230 31.28 -13.25 10.05
CA LYS A 230 30.66 -12.75 11.28
C LYS A 230 29.71 -11.58 10.98
N ILE A 231 30.14 -10.63 10.16
CA ILE A 231 29.32 -9.48 9.77
C ILE A 231 28.06 -9.98 9.05
N TYR A 232 28.19 -10.97 8.16
CA TYR A 232 27.07 -11.56 7.46
C TYR A 232 26.07 -12.24 8.41
N GLN A 233 26.56 -13.05 9.35
CA GLN A 233 25.70 -13.73 10.33
C GLN A 233 24.98 -12.76 11.24
N GLU A 234 25.67 -11.75 11.76
CA GLU A 234 25.04 -10.69 12.55
C GLU A 234 23.94 -9.96 11.77
N ALA A 235 24.17 -9.68 10.49
CA ALA A 235 23.15 -9.05 9.65
C ALA A 235 21.93 -9.95 9.39
N GLU A 236 22.15 -11.25 9.18
CA GLU A 236 21.06 -12.24 9.03
C GLU A 236 20.20 -12.34 10.30
N ASP A 237 20.85 -12.34 11.47
CA ASP A 237 20.12 -12.39 12.75
C ASP A 237 19.35 -11.09 13.01
N GLU A 238 19.92 -9.93 12.64
CA GLU A 238 19.22 -8.63 12.71
C GLU A 238 18.02 -8.60 11.76
N ILE A 239 18.15 -9.08 10.52
CA ILE A 239 17.07 -9.14 9.53
C ILE A 239 15.93 -10.02 10.04
N LYS A 240 16.21 -11.25 10.48
CA LYS A 240 15.18 -12.15 11.03
C LYS A 240 14.42 -11.52 12.18
N LYS A 241 15.16 -10.88 13.09
CA LYS A 241 14.53 -10.21 14.24
C LYS A 241 13.61 -9.07 13.81
N LEU A 242 13.98 -8.31 12.78
CA LEU A 242 13.17 -7.21 12.26
C LEU A 242 11.95 -7.72 11.48
N GLU A 243 12.09 -8.84 10.76
CA GLU A 243 10.97 -9.50 10.08
C GLU A 243 9.96 -10.06 11.09
N ASP A 244 10.43 -10.72 12.16
CA ASP A 244 9.58 -11.19 13.26
C ASP A 244 8.88 -10.00 13.99
N GLU A 245 9.59 -8.87 14.15
CA GLU A 245 9.01 -7.65 14.72
C GLU A 245 7.95 -7.06 13.78
N MET A 246 8.17 -7.09 12.47
CA MET A 246 7.21 -6.64 11.47
C MET A 246 5.90 -7.44 11.57
N GLU A 247 5.99 -8.76 11.58
CA GLU A 247 4.81 -9.62 11.68
C GLU A 247 4.04 -9.42 13.01
N SER A 248 4.76 -9.24 14.11
CA SER A 248 4.14 -9.16 15.43
C SER A 248 3.57 -7.77 15.78
N ARG A 249 4.17 -6.69 15.29
CA ARG A 249 3.83 -5.31 15.70
C ARG A 249 3.27 -4.46 14.59
N TYR A 250 3.75 -4.64 13.36
CA TYR A 250 3.44 -3.81 12.22
C TYR A 250 2.68 -4.56 11.13
N GLY A 251 2.56 -5.88 11.23
CA GLY A 251 1.65 -6.66 10.41
C GLY A 251 0.25 -6.11 10.66
N GLY A 252 -0.42 -5.65 9.61
CA GLY A 252 -1.74 -5.08 9.71
C GLY A 252 -2.60 -6.04 10.53
N VAL A 253 -3.22 -5.54 11.57
CA VAL A 253 -4.32 -6.25 12.19
C VAL A 253 -5.21 -6.59 11.00
N LEU A 254 -5.35 -7.88 10.71
CA LEU A 254 -6.41 -8.33 9.84
C LEU A 254 -7.69 -7.85 10.51
N GLU A 255 -8.05 -6.61 10.21
CA GLU A 255 -9.37 -6.14 10.49
C GLU A 255 -10.27 -7.03 9.65
N PHE A 256 -10.64 -8.15 10.26
CA PHE A 256 -11.84 -8.84 9.89
C PHE A 256 -12.98 -7.86 10.15
N PHE A 257 -13.07 -6.86 9.28
CA PHE A 257 -14.36 -6.25 9.06
C PHE A 257 -15.23 -7.29 8.37
N MET A 258 -15.58 -8.29 9.16
CA MET A 258 -16.83 -8.96 8.95
C MET A 258 -17.88 -7.94 9.38
N GLY A 259 -18.10 -7.01 8.53
CA GLY A 259 -19.21 -6.14 8.61
C GLY A 259 -20.34 -6.63 7.76
#